data_5fbb3c494b57da071b3e28e0f1c63a89
#
_entry.id   5fbb3c494b57da071b3e28e0f1c63a89
#
_cell.length_a   1.000
_cell.length_b   1.000
_cell.length_c   1.000
_cell.angle_alpha   90.00
_cell.angle_beta   90.00
_cell.angle_gamma   90.00
#
_symmetry.space_group_name_H-M   'P 1'
#
loop_
_entity.id
_entity.type
_entity.pdbx_description
1 polymer ?
#
loop_
_entity_poly.entity_id
_entity_poly.type
_entity_poly.pdbx_seq_one_letter_code
_entity_poly.pdbx_strand_id
1 'polypeptide(L)'
;PTDFSRASGAAFLKAVALAKESRAQLLLVHVLLPTTPFIGDGYISPKTYEELEASARRGAQRELAKVVAKAQKAKARVKAVLLEGVPYDRIARAARSKRADLIVMGTHGRSGLSKFFLGSVAERVIALAPCPVLTVRGK
;
A
#
# COMPACT_ATOMS: atom_id res chain seq x y z
N PRO A 1 1.81 2.02 3.73
CA PRO A 1 1.28 1.25 2.59
C PRO A 1 -0.18 1.61 2.29
N THR A 2 -0.58 1.53 1.04
CA THR A 2 -1.97 1.75 0.60
C THR A 2 -2.36 0.72 -0.47
N ASP A 3 -3.59 0.25 -0.38
CA ASP A 3 -4.29 -0.53 -1.40
C ASP A 3 -5.48 0.26 -1.99
N PHE A 4 -5.56 1.56 -1.65
CA PHE A 4 -6.62 2.48 -2.01
C PHE A 4 -8.01 2.15 -1.41
N SER A 5 -8.06 1.27 -0.41
CA SER A 5 -9.28 0.99 0.37
C SER A 5 -9.60 2.12 1.34
N ARG A 6 -10.82 2.10 1.92
CA ARG A 6 -11.22 3.07 2.96
C ARG A 6 -10.30 2.99 4.18
N ALA A 7 -9.89 1.79 4.60
CA ALA A 7 -9.02 1.60 5.75
C ALA A 7 -7.62 2.16 5.49
N SER A 8 -7.03 1.91 4.30
CA SER A 8 -5.75 2.53 3.94
C SER A 8 -5.85 4.05 3.78
N GLY A 9 -7.02 4.56 3.36
CA GLY A 9 -7.30 6.00 3.35
C GLY A 9 -7.32 6.62 4.74
N ALA A 10 -7.92 5.97 5.73
CA ALA A 10 -7.89 6.40 7.13
C ALA A 10 -6.46 6.37 7.70
N ALA A 11 -5.71 5.31 7.40
CA ALA A 11 -4.30 5.19 7.78
C ALA A 11 -3.45 6.30 7.15
N PHE A 12 -3.69 6.62 5.88
CA PHE A 12 -3.02 7.73 5.19
C PHE A 12 -3.24 9.08 5.90
N LEU A 13 -4.47 9.40 6.28
CA LEU A 13 -4.76 10.66 6.99
C LEU A 13 -4.03 10.72 8.33
N LYS A 14 -3.98 9.61 9.07
CA LYS A 14 -3.23 9.52 10.33
C LYS A 14 -1.72 9.65 10.09
N ALA A 15 -1.19 9.02 9.06
CA ALA A 15 0.22 9.11 8.70
C ALA A 15 0.62 10.54 8.29
N VAL A 16 -0.22 11.25 7.54
CA VAL A 16 0.00 12.65 7.19
C VAL A 16 0.05 13.54 8.43
N ALA A 17 -0.87 13.35 9.38
CA ALA A 17 -0.88 14.11 10.63
C ALA A 17 0.41 13.89 11.43
N LEU A 18 0.81 12.65 11.65
CA LEU A 18 2.04 12.29 12.36
C LEU A 18 3.30 12.82 11.66
N ALA A 19 3.37 12.67 10.33
CA ALA A 19 4.51 13.16 9.55
C ALA A 19 4.67 14.69 9.63
N LYS A 20 3.57 15.43 9.69
CA LYS A 20 3.60 16.88 9.86
C LYS A 20 4.08 17.28 11.25
N GLU A 21 3.53 16.64 12.28
CA GLU A 21 3.88 16.91 13.68
C GLU A 21 5.36 16.64 13.97
N SER A 22 5.85 15.48 13.50
CA SER A 22 7.27 15.07 13.68
C SER A 22 8.24 15.65 12.64
N ARG A 23 7.75 16.41 11.64
CA ARG A 23 8.52 16.87 10.48
C ARG A 23 9.17 15.73 9.68
N ALA A 24 8.61 14.53 9.76
CA ALA A 24 9.11 13.35 9.09
C ALA A 24 8.82 13.36 7.58
N GLN A 25 9.53 12.52 6.85
CA GLN A 25 9.20 12.20 5.45
C GLN A 25 8.20 11.05 5.41
N LEU A 26 7.10 11.22 4.71
CA LEU A 26 6.12 10.17 4.44
C LEU A 26 6.53 9.38 3.19
N LEU A 27 6.72 8.08 3.32
CA LEU A 27 6.87 7.17 2.19
C LEU A 27 5.54 6.46 1.95
N LEU A 28 4.89 6.76 0.82
CA LEU A 28 3.68 6.10 0.38
C LEU A 28 4.04 4.88 -0.49
N VAL A 29 3.58 3.70 -0.11
CA VAL A 29 3.88 2.44 -0.81
C VAL A 29 2.60 1.81 -1.33
N HIS A 30 2.56 1.48 -2.62
CA HIS A 30 1.57 0.56 -3.19
C HIS A 30 2.28 -0.65 -3.77
N VAL A 31 1.72 -1.83 -3.58
CA VAL A 31 2.27 -3.08 -4.11
C VAL A 31 1.29 -3.69 -5.09
N LEU A 32 1.72 -3.83 -6.34
CA LEU A 32 1.00 -4.61 -7.35
C LEU A 32 1.23 -6.09 -7.09
N LEU A 33 0.15 -6.85 -7.05
CA LEU A 33 0.24 -8.30 -7.11
C LEU A 33 0.64 -8.72 -8.53
N PRO A 34 1.54 -9.68 -8.68
CA PRO A 34 1.82 -10.25 -9.98
C PRO A 34 0.53 -10.80 -10.59
N THR A 35 0.23 -10.43 -11.82
CA THR A 35 -0.81 -11.07 -12.60
C THR A 35 -0.33 -12.48 -12.96
N THR A 36 -1.18 -13.48 -12.76
CA THR A 36 -0.87 -14.83 -13.25
C THR A 36 -1.41 -14.97 -14.68
N PRO A 37 -0.66 -15.59 -15.63
CA PRO A 37 -1.10 -15.73 -17.02
C PRO A 37 -2.23 -16.73 -17.20
N PHE A 38 -2.71 -17.36 -16.11
CA PHE A 38 -3.82 -18.30 -16.12
C PHE A 38 -5.06 -17.68 -15.50
N ILE A 39 -6.13 -17.56 -16.27
CA ILE A 39 -7.48 -17.24 -15.80
C ILE A 39 -8.38 -18.41 -16.22
N GLY A 40 -8.65 -19.33 -15.30
CA GLY A 40 -9.45 -20.52 -15.58
C GLY A 40 -8.81 -21.44 -16.61
N ASP A 41 -9.62 -22.10 -17.45
CA ASP A 41 -9.17 -23.02 -18.49
C ASP A 41 -8.65 -22.31 -19.76
N GLY A 42 -8.46 -20.98 -19.73
CA GLY A 42 -8.04 -20.15 -20.85
C GLY A 42 -6.57 -19.76 -20.80
N TYR A 43 -5.86 -19.96 -21.90
CA TYR A 43 -4.53 -19.41 -22.14
C TYR A 43 -4.65 -17.95 -22.56
N ILE A 44 -4.03 -17.04 -21.80
CA ILE A 44 -3.92 -15.63 -22.20
C ILE A 44 -2.68 -15.48 -23.08
N SER A 45 -2.83 -14.83 -24.23
CA SER A 45 -1.67 -14.55 -25.09
C SER A 45 -0.66 -13.66 -24.36
N PRO A 46 0.66 -13.81 -24.63
CA PRO A 46 1.69 -12.94 -24.03
C PRO A 46 1.40 -11.46 -24.22
N LYS A 47 0.90 -11.05 -25.38
CA LYS A 47 0.53 -9.66 -25.67
C LYS A 47 -0.60 -9.17 -24.76
N THR A 48 -1.64 -9.95 -24.60
CA THR A 48 -2.77 -9.60 -23.71
C THR A 48 -2.31 -9.49 -22.26
N TYR A 49 -1.41 -10.38 -21.83
CA TYR A 49 -0.81 -10.34 -20.51
C TYR A 49 -0.02 -9.04 -20.27
N GLU A 50 0.85 -8.67 -21.20
CA GLU A 50 1.62 -7.41 -21.14
C GLU A 50 0.70 -6.18 -21.10
N GLU A 51 -0.37 -6.18 -21.90
CA GLU A 51 -1.36 -5.10 -21.90
C GLU A 51 -2.09 -4.98 -20.56
N LEU A 52 -2.46 -6.10 -19.94
CA LEU A 52 -3.08 -6.13 -18.60
C LEU A 52 -2.13 -5.61 -17.53
N GLU A 53 -0.87 -6.07 -17.51
CA GLU A 53 0.14 -5.57 -16.58
C GLU A 53 0.38 -4.07 -16.75
N ALA A 54 0.57 -3.62 -17.97
CA ALA A 54 0.76 -2.20 -18.27
C ALA A 54 -0.45 -1.37 -17.83
N SER A 55 -1.66 -1.88 -18.04
CA SER A 55 -2.90 -1.22 -17.60
C SER A 55 -3.00 -1.13 -16.08
N ALA A 56 -2.73 -2.24 -15.37
CA ALA A 56 -2.72 -2.27 -13.90
C ALA A 56 -1.69 -1.30 -13.33
N ARG A 57 -0.48 -1.28 -13.88
CA ARG A 57 0.59 -0.35 -13.49
C ARG A 57 0.19 1.11 -13.70
N ARG A 58 -0.35 1.46 -14.88
CA ARG A 58 -0.85 2.82 -15.14
C ARG A 58 -1.99 3.22 -14.21
N GLY A 59 -2.89 2.29 -13.90
CA GLY A 59 -3.97 2.50 -12.94
C GLY A 59 -3.44 2.82 -11.55
N ALA A 60 -2.53 2.00 -11.04
CA ALA A 60 -1.92 2.20 -9.75
C ALA A 60 -1.11 3.52 -9.65
N GLN A 61 -0.38 3.88 -10.71
CA GLN A 61 0.35 5.15 -10.77
C GLN A 61 -0.59 6.35 -10.68
N ARG A 62 -1.73 6.32 -11.39
CA ARG A 62 -2.75 7.38 -11.31
C ARG A 62 -3.33 7.50 -9.90
N GLU A 63 -3.67 6.40 -9.26
CA GLU A 63 -4.20 6.43 -7.87
C GLU A 63 -3.13 6.91 -6.87
N LEU A 64 -1.89 6.45 -6.98
CA LEU A 64 -0.78 6.96 -6.17
C LEU A 64 -0.59 8.46 -6.34
N ALA A 65 -0.62 8.98 -7.56
CA ALA A 65 -0.49 10.40 -7.83
C ALA A 65 -1.58 11.23 -7.13
N LYS A 66 -2.83 10.74 -7.12
CA LYS A 66 -3.93 11.38 -6.40
C LYS A 66 -3.66 11.45 -4.89
N VAL A 67 -3.14 10.37 -4.30
CA VAL A 67 -2.84 10.32 -2.86
C VAL A 67 -1.63 11.21 -2.53
N VAL A 68 -0.61 11.25 -3.38
CA VAL A 68 0.53 12.17 -3.26
C VAL A 68 0.06 13.62 -3.29
N ALA A 69 -0.79 13.99 -4.24
CA ALA A 69 -1.34 15.34 -4.32
C ALA A 69 -2.10 15.75 -3.04
N LYS A 70 -2.85 14.82 -2.43
CA LYS A 70 -3.53 15.07 -1.14
C LYS A 70 -2.51 15.34 -0.02
N ALA A 71 -1.42 14.58 0.06
CA ALA A 71 -0.37 14.79 1.06
C ALA A 71 0.33 16.15 0.86
N GLN A 72 0.65 16.50 -0.39
CA GLN A 72 1.28 17.78 -0.75
C GLN A 72 0.36 18.96 -0.41
N LYS A 73 -0.94 18.86 -0.73
CA LYS A 73 -1.94 19.87 -0.34
C LYS A 73 -2.01 20.05 1.18
N ALA A 74 -1.81 18.98 1.93
CA ALA A 74 -1.70 19.02 3.39
C ALA A 74 -0.33 19.50 3.90
N LYS A 75 0.60 19.92 3.00
CA LYS A 75 1.96 20.35 3.31
C LYS A 75 2.84 19.27 3.97
N ALA A 76 2.57 18.00 3.72
CA ALA A 76 3.41 16.90 4.14
C ALA A 76 4.52 16.62 3.11
N ARG A 77 5.73 16.31 3.57
CA ARG A 77 6.82 15.85 2.70
C ARG A 77 6.58 14.39 2.33
N VAL A 78 6.21 14.12 1.08
CA VAL A 78 5.83 12.79 0.62
C VAL A 78 6.70 12.32 -0.54
N LYS A 79 7.08 11.04 -0.52
CA LYS A 79 7.56 10.26 -1.67
C LYS A 79 6.64 9.08 -1.86
N ALA A 80 6.45 8.64 -3.09
CA ALA A 80 5.67 7.46 -3.40
C ALA A 80 6.50 6.44 -4.16
N VAL A 81 6.22 5.18 -3.93
CA VAL A 81 6.86 4.06 -4.62
C VAL A 81 5.80 3.00 -4.97
N LEU A 82 5.87 2.52 -6.20
CA LEU A 82 5.12 1.39 -6.70
C LEU A 82 6.03 0.18 -6.74
N LEU A 83 5.68 -0.86 -6.00
CA LEU A 83 6.41 -2.12 -5.90
C LEU A 83 5.59 -3.25 -6.53
N GLU A 84 6.22 -4.37 -6.82
CA GLU A 84 5.58 -5.59 -7.30
C GLU A 84 5.95 -6.77 -6.44
N GLY A 85 5.00 -7.67 -6.24
CA GLY A 85 5.19 -8.91 -5.51
C GLY A 85 4.19 -9.11 -4.37
N VAL A 86 4.60 -9.87 -3.37
CA VAL A 86 3.76 -10.18 -2.21
C VAL A 86 3.70 -8.97 -1.27
N PRO A 87 2.51 -8.40 -0.98
CA PRO A 87 2.39 -7.12 -0.29
C PRO A 87 3.13 -7.04 1.04
N TYR A 88 2.92 -7.99 1.94
CA TYR A 88 3.53 -7.94 3.27
C TYR A 88 5.07 -8.00 3.22
N ASP A 89 5.64 -8.80 2.32
CA ASP A 89 7.09 -8.91 2.14
C ASP A 89 7.67 -7.61 1.57
N ARG A 90 7.03 -7.07 0.52
CA ARG A 90 7.48 -5.82 -0.10
C ARG A 90 7.38 -4.63 0.84
N ILE A 91 6.34 -4.55 1.66
CA ILE A 91 6.19 -3.51 2.68
C ILE A 91 7.30 -3.61 3.73
N ALA A 92 7.54 -4.80 4.29
CA ALA A 92 8.57 -5.00 5.30
C ALA A 92 9.99 -4.72 4.76
N ARG A 93 10.29 -5.16 3.52
CA ARG A 93 11.57 -4.85 2.85
C ARG A 93 11.72 -3.36 2.56
N ALA A 94 10.66 -2.69 2.10
CA ALA A 94 10.69 -1.25 1.88
C ALA A 94 10.95 -0.49 3.18
N ALA A 95 10.28 -0.87 4.27
CA ALA A 95 10.50 -0.28 5.59
C ALA A 95 11.96 -0.45 6.05
N ARG A 96 12.54 -1.65 5.88
CA ARG A 96 13.95 -1.92 6.22
C ARG A 96 14.91 -1.11 5.37
N SER A 97 14.76 -1.15 4.04
CA SER A 97 15.68 -0.47 3.10
C SER A 97 15.65 1.05 3.21
N LYS A 98 14.50 1.60 3.59
CA LYS A 98 14.32 3.05 3.79
C LYS A 98 14.48 3.49 5.24
N ARG A 99 14.86 2.56 6.14
CA ARG A 99 15.03 2.82 7.58
C ARG A 99 13.82 3.54 8.16
N ALA A 100 12.62 3.00 7.89
CA ALA A 100 11.40 3.59 8.41
C ALA A 100 11.33 3.45 9.93
N ASP A 101 10.92 4.52 10.60
CA ASP A 101 10.76 4.56 12.06
C ASP A 101 9.38 4.06 12.48
N LEU A 102 8.40 4.10 11.58
CA LEU A 102 7.02 3.70 11.83
C LEU A 102 6.34 3.27 10.52
N ILE A 103 5.57 2.20 10.57
CA ILE A 103 4.62 1.84 9.52
C ILE A 103 3.21 2.20 10.00
N VAL A 104 2.45 2.95 9.19
CA VAL A 104 1.03 3.26 9.46
C VAL A 104 0.18 2.62 8.38
N MET A 105 -0.71 1.69 8.74
CA MET A 105 -1.49 0.93 7.77
C MET A 105 -2.92 0.66 8.22
N GLY A 106 -3.80 0.37 7.26
CA GLY A 106 -5.16 -0.04 7.57
C GLY A 106 -5.21 -1.43 8.20
N THR A 107 -6.19 -1.67 9.08
CA THR A 107 -6.41 -3.01 9.67
C THR A 107 -6.92 -4.01 8.65
N HIS A 108 -7.60 -3.56 7.58
CA HIS A 108 -8.18 -4.38 6.52
C HIS A 108 -7.86 -3.78 5.15
N GLY A 109 -7.92 -4.62 4.13
CA GLY A 109 -7.80 -4.21 2.74
C GLY A 109 -9.15 -4.14 2.02
N ARG A 110 -9.11 -4.30 0.70
CA ARG A 110 -10.28 -4.24 -0.20
C ARG A 110 -11.35 -5.28 0.10
N SER A 111 -10.99 -6.44 0.65
CA SER A 111 -11.93 -7.54 0.91
C SER A 111 -12.87 -7.27 2.08
N GLY A 112 -12.54 -6.36 2.98
CA GLY A 112 -13.45 -5.89 4.05
C GLY A 112 -14.10 -6.96 4.95
N LEU A 113 -13.67 -8.21 4.82
CA LEU A 113 -14.30 -9.40 5.39
C LEU A 113 -14.04 -9.50 6.90
N SER A 114 -14.86 -8.90 7.68
CA SER A 114 -14.97 -9.02 9.14
C SER A 114 -14.47 -7.81 9.94
N LYS A 115 -15.38 -7.23 10.70
CA LYS A 115 -15.10 -6.12 11.63
C LYS A 115 -14.20 -6.53 12.82
N PHE A 116 -13.97 -7.83 13.03
CA PHE A 116 -13.32 -8.37 14.23
C PHE A 116 -11.90 -8.91 14.00
N PHE A 117 -11.50 -9.18 12.78
CA PHE A 117 -10.18 -9.78 12.50
C PHE A 117 -9.26 -8.79 11.80
N LEU A 118 -7.98 -8.87 12.12
CA LEU A 118 -6.93 -8.16 11.41
C LEU A 118 -6.75 -8.78 10.01
N GLY A 119 -6.60 -7.96 8.98
CA GLY A 119 -6.37 -8.46 7.62
C GLY A 119 -5.02 -9.17 7.50
N SER A 120 -4.97 -10.21 6.66
CA SER A 120 -3.78 -11.08 6.50
C SER A 120 -2.49 -10.34 6.14
N VAL A 121 -2.58 -9.25 5.39
CA VAL A 121 -1.41 -8.41 5.09
C VAL A 121 -0.95 -7.65 6.33
N ALA A 122 -1.89 -7.07 7.10
CA ALA A 122 -1.55 -6.33 8.31
C ALA A 122 -0.92 -7.24 9.37
N GLU A 123 -1.49 -8.42 9.59
CA GLU A 123 -0.95 -9.43 10.50
C GLU A 123 0.50 -9.81 10.15
N ARG A 124 0.75 -10.13 8.89
CA ARG A 124 2.10 -10.51 8.43
C ARG A 124 3.09 -9.34 8.45
N VAL A 125 2.64 -8.12 8.15
CA VAL A 125 3.50 -6.93 8.26
C VAL A 125 3.90 -6.70 9.71
N ILE A 126 2.98 -6.82 10.68
CA ILE A 126 3.29 -6.69 12.11
C ILE A 126 4.37 -7.70 12.54
N ALA A 127 4.27 -8.95 12.07
CA ALA A 127 5.23 -10.00 12.40
C ALA A 127 6.63 -9.78 11.77
N LEU A 128 6.72 -9.11 10.61
CA LEU A 128 7.96 -8.97 9.83
C LEU A 128 8.57 -7.57 9.86
N ALA A 129 7.86 -6.59 10.39
CA ALA A 129 8.26 -5.19 10.38
C ALA A 129 9.57 -4.97 11.17
N PRO A 130 10.48 -4.14 10.63
CA PRO A 130 11.71 -3.76 11.34
C PRO A 130 11.49 -2.62 12.36
N CYS A 131 10.28 -2.09 12.45
CA CYS A 131 9.89 -0.94 13.29
C CYS A 131 8.45 -1.11 13.79
N PRO A 132 7.99 -0.29 14.74
CA PRO A 132 6.59 -0.30 15.18
C PRO A 132 5.59 -0.16 14.04
N VAL A 133 4.42 -0.79 14.19
CA VAL A 133 3.32 -0.74 13.23
C VAL A 133 2.08 -0.17 13.91
N LEU A 134 1.60 0.96 13.42
CA LEU A 134 0.34 1.57 13.82
C LEU A 134 -0.77 1.14 12.86
N THR A 135 -1.72 0.37 13.36
CA THR A 135 -2.89 -0.03 12.58
C THR A 135 -4.05 0.93 12.81
N VAL A 136 -4.74 1.29 11.72
CA VAL A 136 -5.86 2.24 11.74
C VAL A 136 -7.11 1.57 11.17
N ARG A 137 -8.21 1.62 11.92
CA ARG A 137 -9.51 1.13 11.43
C ARG A 137 -10.11 2.13 10.45
N GLY A 138 -10.59 1.67 9.31
CA GLY A 138 -11.49 2.44 8.45
C GLY A 138 -12.88 2.47 9.09
N LYS A 139 -13.41 3.67 9.31
CA LYS A 139 -14.82 3.86 9.68
C LYS A 139 -15.72 3.74 8.46
#